data_e4a1f1bc7c5bda60b1281a2da79923ac
#
_entry.id   e4a1f1bc7c5bda60b1281a2da79923ac
#
_cell.length_a   1.000
_cell.length_b   1.000
_cell.length_c   1.000
_cell.angle_alpha   90.00
_cell.angle_beta   90.00
_cell.angle_gamma   90.00
#
_symmetry.space_group_name_H-M   'P 1'
#
loop_
_entity.id
_entity.type
_entity.pdbx_description
1 polymer ?
#
loop_
_entity_poly.entity_id
_entity_poly.type
_entity_poly.pdbx_seq_one_letter_code
_entity_poly.pdbx_strand_id
1 'polypeptide(L)'
;MNFAKRIYCSYIIILICSTIITIAGIRGFLKLEPYINTLNSQNTQSLYYAEQMLSSISVKKDLRKFEEYLNLAKNNITEPGEKEAIERIDSNYQPSFFGNNMYEEVTINNITELSKINRVAMEQAGLRAKKIQTVGIWIIVFPSIFIWIIGLTLLARLKKTFIKPIEELNDVICDYNSGNCMRRCPSYTYSKDLQKLYDGINRILDEK
;
A
#
# COMPACT_ATOMS: atom_id res chain seq x y z
N MET A 1 27.25 -17.51 22.64
CA MET A 1 27.10 -16.63 21.47
C MET A 1 27.41 -15.20 21.92
N ASN A 2 28.46 -14.61 21.35
CA ASN A 2 28.96 -13.28 21.79
C ASN A 2 27.86 -12.23 21.67
N PHE A 3 27.82 -11.30 22.64
CA PHE A 3 26.80 -10.25 22.70
C PHE A 3 26.69 -9.43 21.40
N ALA A 4 27.83 -9.08 20.81
CA ALA A 4 27.89 -8.42 19.51
C ALA A 4 27.15 -9.20 18.40
N LYS A 5 27.28 -10.52 18.37
CA LYS A 5 26.55 -11.37 17.39
C LYS A 5 25.04 -11.33 17.59
N ARG A 6 24.54 -11.21 18.84
CA ARG A 6 23.09 -11.12 19.11
C ARG A 6 22.51 -9.80 18.63
N ILE A 7 23.21 -8.68 18.86
CA ILE A 7 22.79 -7.35 18.37
C ILE A 7 22.79 -7.33 16.84
N TYR A 8 23.88 -7.82 16.23
CA TYR A 8 24.00 -7.87 14.77
C TYR A 8 22.89 -8.72 14.13
N CYS A 9 22.60 -9.89 14.70
CA CYS A 9 21.52 -10.76 14.23
C CYS A 9 20.14 -10.08 14.32
N SER A 10 19.86 -9.38 15.42
CA SER A 10 18.62 -8.62 15.62
C SER A 10 18.48 -7.47 14.63
N TYR A 11 19.57 -6.78 14.34
CA TYR A 11 19.61 -5.69 13.36
C TYR A 11 19.34 -6.21 11.93
N ILE A 12 19.94 -7.34 11.55
CA ILE A 12 19.69 -7.98 10.27
C ILE A 12 18.23 -8.39 10.14
N ILE A 13 17.62 -8.95 11.18
CA ILE A 13 16.19 -9.33 11.17
C ILE A 13 15.31 -8.10 10.92
N ILE A 14 15.59 -6.98 11.59
CA ILE A 14 14.84 -5.72 11.38
C ILE A 14 14.97 -5.24 9.93
N LEU A 15 16.18 -5.26 9.36
CA LEU A 15 16.42 -4.88 7.98
C LEU A 15 15.66 -5.77 6.99
N ILE A 16 15.70 -7.08 7.19
CA ILE A 16 14.97 -8.03 6.32
C ILE A 16 13.47 -7.78 6.41
N CYS A 17 12.91 -7.65 7.61
CA CYS A 17 11.49 -7.36 7.80
C CYS A 17 11.08 -6.02 7.15
N SER A 18 11.87 -4.97 7.33
CA SER A 18 11.64 -3.66 6.70
C SER A 18 11.62 -3.77 5.17
N THR A 19 12.57 -4.49 4.59
CA THR A 19 12.66 -4.71 3.14
C THR A 19 11.44 -5.45 2.60
N ILE A 20 11.00 -6.51 3.29
CA ILE A 20 9.81 -7.29 2.91
C ILE A 20 8.56 -6.41 2.90
N ILE A 21 8.38 -5.56 3.93
CA ILE A 21 7.23 -4.64 4.01
C ILE A 21 7.27 -3.64 2.87
N THR A 22 8.43 -3.06 2.56
CA THR A 22 8.59 -2.12 1.46
C THR A 22 8.21 -2.75 0.13
N ILE A 23 8.70 -3.96 -0.16
CA ILE A 23 8.36 -4.70 -1.38
C ILE A 23 6.86 -5.02 -1.45
N ALA A 24 6.26 -5.47 -0.34
CA ALA A 24 4.84 -5.76 -0.27
C ALA A 24 3.97 -4.51 -0.49
N GLY A 25 4.37 -3.36 0.08
CA GLY A 25 3.73 -2.07 -0.11
C GLY A 25 3.75 -1.63 -1.58
N ILE A 26 4.93 -1.64 -2.21
CA ILE A 26 5.09 -1.28 -3.63
C ILE A 26 4.22 -2.18 -4.52
N ARG A 27 4.25 -3.50 -4.32
CA ARG A 27 3.41 -4.44 -5.09
C ARG A 27 1.91 -4.19 -4.88
N GLY A 28 1.49 -3.80 -3.69
CA GLY A 28 0.11 -3.42 -3.39
C GLY A 28 -0.34 -2.20 -4.21
N PHE A 29 0.47 -1.15 -4.25
CA PHE A 29 0.21 0.05 -5.05
C PHE A 29 0.18 -0.22 -6.55
N LEU A 30 1.15 -0.98 -7.08
CA LEU A 30 1.19 -1.34 -8.50
C LEU A 30 -0.04 -2.16 -8.95
N LYS A 31 -0.66 -2.93 -8.06
CA LYS A 31 -1.91 -3.64 -8.35
C LYS A 31 -3.14 -2.74 -8.37
N LEU A 32 -3.11 -1.58 -7.72
CA LEU A 32 -4.21 -0.62 -7.71
C LEU A 32 -4.29 0.19 -9.00
N GLU A 33 -3.17 0.48 -9.63
CA GLU A 33 -3.06 1.34 -10.81
C GLU A 33 -4.01 0.95 -11.97
N PRO A 34 -4.08 -0.33 -12.43
CA PRO A 34 -4.96 -0.69 -13.52
C PRO A 34 -6.44 -0.50 -13.19
N TYR A 35 -6.85 -0.72 -11.93
CA TYR A 35 -8.24 -0.51 -11.52
C TYR A 35 -8.61 0.98 -11.50
N ILE A 36 -7.69 1.85 -11.08
CA ILE A 36 -7.90 3.30 -11.08
C ILE A 36 -7.97 3.83 -12.51
N ASN A 37 -7.11 3.36 -13.41
CA ASN A 37 -7.10 3.79 -14.81
C ASN A 37 -8.38 3.35 -15.54
N THR A 38 -8.85 2.14 -15.32
CA THR A 38 -10.11 1.65 -15.90
C THR A 38 -11.31 2.45 -15.38
N LEU A 39 -11.34 2.77 -14.08
CA LEU A 39 -12.39 3.62 -13.49
C LEU A 39 -12.42 5.03 -14.08
N ASN A 40 -11.25 5.63 -14.32
CA ASN A 40 -11.17 7.05 -14.65
C ASN A 40 -11.20 7.36 -16.15
N SER A 41 -10.83 6.44 -17.03
CA SER A 41 -10.74 6.77 -18.46
C SER A 41 -11.75 6.06 -19.34
N GLN A 42 -11.78 4.75 -19.36
CA GLN A 42 -12.52 4.01 -20.37
C GLN A 42 -14.03 3.91 -20.10
N ASN A 43 -14.41 3.46 -18.89
CA ASN A 43 -15.83 3.32 -18.55
C ASN A 43 -16.53 4.68 -18.39
N THR A 44 -15.80 5.72 -17.92
CA THR A 44 -16.33 7.10 -17.89
C THR A 44 -16.57 7.64 -19.30
N GLN A 45 -15.69 7.32 -20.26
CA GLN A 45 -15.88 7.68 -21.66
C GLN A 45 -17.08 6.93 -22.26
N SER A 46 -17.26 5.64 -22.00
CA SER A 46 -18.42 4.87 -22.46
C SER A 46 -19.73 5.46 -21.91
N LEU A 47 -19.77 5.86 -20.63
CA LEU A 47 -20.93 6.55 -20.06
C LEU A 47 -21.20 7.90 -20.73
N TYR A 48 -20.16 8.68 -20.99
CA TYR A 48 -20.27 9.96 -21.68
C TYR A 48 -20.83 9.76 -23.10
N TYR A 49 -20.35 8.78 -23.85
CA TYR A 49 -20.85 8.49 -25.19
C TYR A 49 -22.32 8.05 -25.15
N ALA A 50 -22.70 7.20 -24.20
CA ALA A 50 -24.09 6.80 -24.00
C ALA A 50 -24.99 8.00 -23.67
N GLU A 51 -24.56 8.91 -22.81
CA GLU A 51 -25.29 10.13 -22.48
C GLU A 51 -25.46 11.07 -23.68
N GLN A 52 -24.42 11.23 -24.49
CA GLN A 52 -24.48 12.02 -25.72
C GLN A 52 -25.39 11.37 -26.76
N MET A 53 -25.38 10.05 -26.90
CA MET A 53 -26.33 9.32 -27.77
C MET A 53 -27.79 9.52 -27.31
N LEU A 54 -28.07 9.40 -25.99
CA LEU A 54 -29.39 9.68 -25.41
C LEU A 54 -29.85 11.11 -25.69
N SER A 55 -28.98 12.10 -25.48
CA SER A 55 -29.27 13.50 -25.76
C SER A 55 -29.55 13.75 -27.24
N SER A 56 -28.81 13.09 -28.12
CA SER A 56 -28.95 13.23 -29.57
C SER A 56 -30.24 12.62 -30.09
N ILE A 57 -30.70 11.52 -29.52
CA ILE A 57 -31.95 10.85 -29.95
C ILE A 57 -33.19 11.49 -29.33
N SER A 58 -33.15 11.82 -28.00
CA SER A 58 -34.37 12.26 -27.29
C SER A 58 -34.60 13.76 -27.35
N VAL A 59 -33.56 14.58 -27.36
CA VAL A 59 -33.69 16.04 -27.24
C VAL A 59 -33.38 16.75 -28.54
N LYS A 60 -32.23 16.47 -29.13
CA LYS A 60 -31.70 17.24 -30.28
C LYS A 60 -32.18 16.71 -31.61
N LYS A 61 -32.60 15.44 -31.69
CA LYS A 61 -32.89 14.71 -32.93
C LYS A 61 -31.81 14.86 -34.00
N ASP A 62 -30.52 14.82 -33.51
CA ASP A 62 -29.31 15.01 -34.34
C ASP A 62 -28.68 13.67 -34.66
N LEU A 63 -29.01 13.12 -35.81
CA LEU A 63 -28.53 11.84 -36.31
C LEU A 63 -26.98 11.85 -36.45
N ARG A 64 -26.40 12.94 -36.95
CA ARG A 64 -24.96 13.03 -37.20
C ARG A 64 -24.15 12.91 -35.90
N LYS A 65 -24.60 13.59 -34.84
CA LYS A 65 -23.96 13.48 -33.54
C LYS A 65 -24.16 12.12 -32.90
N PHE A 66 -25.32 11.52 -33.08
CA PHE A 66 -25.55 10.17 -32.61
C PHE A 66 -24.56 9.19 -33.22
N GLU A 67 -24.38 9.22 -34.57
CA GLU A 67 -23.44 8.34 -35.30
C GLU A 67 -21.97 8.59 -34.84
N GLU A 68 -21.60 9.83 -34.58
CA GLU A 68 -20.27 10.17 -34.06
C GLU A 68 -20.02 9.47 -32.73
N TYR A 69 -20.92 9.61 -31.77
CA TYR A 69 -20.75 8.99 -30.45
C TYR A 69 -20.92 7.46 -30.46
N LEU A 70 -21.76 6.93 -31.34
CA LEU A 70 -21.86 5.48 -31.55
C LEU A 70 -20.52 4.91 -32.09
N ASN A 71 -19.88 5.59 -33.02
CA ASN A 71 -18.58 5.18 -33.53
C ASN A 71 -17.48 5.27 -32.46
N LEU A 72 -17.51 6.30 -31.63
CA LEU A 72 -16.59 6.39 -30.49
C LEU A 72 -16.83 5.26 -29.48
N ALA A 73 -18.08 4.90 -29.20
CA ALA A 73 -18.42 3.78 -28.34
C ALA A 73 -17.97 2.44 -28.92
N LYS A 74 -18.11 2.22 -30.24
CA LYS A 74 -17.59 1.02 -30.93
C LYS A 74 -16.09 0.83 -30.77
N ASN A 75 -15.35 1.92 -30.65
CA ASN A 75 -13.88 1.89 -30.47
C ASN A 75 -13.45 1.84 -29.01
N ASN A 76 -14.39 1.88 -28.05
CA ASN A 76 -14.12 1.88 -26.63
C ASN A 76 -14.76 0.68 -25.89
N ILE A 77 -14.79 -0.47 -26.53
CA ILE A 77 -15.32 -1.71 -25.92
C ILE A 77 -14.29 -2.28 -24.94
N THR A 78 -14.65 -2.32 -23.68
CA THR A 78 -13.76 -2.78 -22.59
C THR A 78 -14.40 -3.84 -21.71
N GLU A 79 -15.72 -3.87 -21.65
CA GLU A 79 -16.45 -4.76 -20.75
C GLU A 79 -17.23 -5.84 -21.51
N PRO A 80 -17.38 -7.03 -20.90
CA PRO A 80 -18.24 -8.07 -21.47
C PRO A 80 -19.69 -7.60 -21.62
N GLY A 81 -20.29 -7.81 -22.78
CA GLY A 81 -21.66 -7.41 -23.09
C GLY A 81 -21.80 -6.03 -23.74
N GLU A 82 -20.75 -5.18 -23.73
CA GLU A 82 -20.79 -3.89 -24.43
C GLU A 82 -20.93 -4.06 -25.93
N LYS A 83 -20.20 -5.02 -26.50
CA LYS A 83 -20.25 -5.29 -27.94
C LYS A 83 -21.66 -5.61 -28.42
N GLU A 84 -22.32 -6.50 -27.73
CA GLU A 84 -23.70 -6.91 -28.04
C GLU A 84 -24.70 -5.76 -27.85
N ALA A 85 -24.53 -4.95 -26.82
CA ALA A 85 -25.37 -3.77 -26.61
C ALA A 85 -25.18 -2.74 -27.73
N ILE A 86 -23.94 -2.49 -28.14
CA ILE A 86 -23.60 -1.57 -29.23
C ILE A 86 -24.14 -2.09 -30.58
N GLU A 87 -24.02 -3.39 -30.86
CA GLU A 87 -24.57 -3.99 -32.07
C GLU A 87 -26.12 -3.87 -32.15
N ARG A 88 -26.80 -4.03 -31.01
CA ARG A 88 -28.25 -3.78 -30.91
C ARG A 88 -28.61 -2.32 -31.15
N ILE A 89 -27.83 -1.37 -30.64
CA ILE A 89 -28.01 0.06 -30.91
C ILE A 89 -27.83 0.33 -32.41
N ASP A 90 -26.73 -0.17 -32.97
CA ASP A 90 -26.40 0.01 -34.40
C ASP A 90 -27.46 -0.51 -35.35
N SER A 91 -28.12 -1.61 -35.00
CA SER A 91 -29.18 -2.22 -35.80
C SER A 91 -30.53 -1.50 -35.73
N ASN A 92 -30.78 -0.70 -34.68
CA ASN A 92 -32.11 -0.16 -34.40
C ASN A 92 -32.19 1.37 -34.44
N TYR A 93 -31.08 2.11 -34.47
CA TYR A 93 -31.10 3.57 -34.28
C TYR A 93 -31.68 4.35 -35.49
N GLN A 94 -31.42 3.93 -36.70
CA GLN A 94 -31.83 4.71 -37.91
C GLN A 94 -33.32 4.99 -37.95
N PRO A 95 -34.24 3.99 -37.82
CA PRO A 95 -35.69 4.25 -37.86
C PRO A 95 -36.16 5.19 -36.75
N SER A 96 -35.43 5.30 -35.64
CA SER A 96 -35.73 6.17 -34.51
C SER A 96 -35.71 7.66 -34.88
N PHE A 97 -34.87 8.04 -35.84
CA PHE A 97 -34.75 9.43 -36.30
C PHE A 97 -35.81 9.80 -37.37
N PHE A 98 -36.51 8.81 -37.95
CA PHE A 98 -37.53 9.02 -38.95
C PHE A 98 -38.97 8.90 -38.41
N GLY A 99 -39.16 9.09 -37.10
CA GLY A 99 -40.48 9.20 -36.47
C GLY A 99 -41.08 7.84 -36.04
N ASN A 100 -40.28 6.79 -35.95
CA ASN A 100 -40.74 5.51 -35.45
C ASN A 100 -40.50 5.39 -33.94
N ASN A 101 -41.52 5.71 -33.13
CA ASN A 101 -41.45 5.73 -31.69
C ASN A 101 -41.07 4.36 -31.06
N MET A 102 -41.45 3.26 -31.70
CA MET A 102 -41.10 1.93 -31.19
C MET A 102 -39.59 1.68 -31.26
N TYR A 103 -38.96 2.03 -32.36
CA TYR A 103 -37.50 1.90 -32.51
C TYR A 103 -36.73 2.91 -31.62
N GLU A 104 -37.34 4.10 -31.40
CA GLU A 104 -36.76 5.08 -30.48
C GLU A 104 -36.68 4.51 -29.05
N GLU A 105 -37.76 3.94 -28.55
CA GLU A 105 -37.81 3.28 -27.24
C GLU A 105 -36.81 2.12 -27.13
N VAL A 106 -36.75 1.26 -28.14
CA VAL A 106 -35.78 0.14 -28.17
C VAL A 106 -34.35 0.64 -28.16
N THR A 107 -34.04 1.69 -28.92
CA THR A 107 -32.70 2.26 -28.97
C THR A 107 -32.31 2.89 -27.64
N ILE A 108 -33.21 3.64 -27.00
CA ILE A 108 -33.02 4.24 -25.67
C ILE A 108 -32.77 3.13 -24.64
N ASN A 109 -33.52 2.04 -24.66
CA ASN A 109 -33.34 0.92 -23.75
C ASN A 109 -31.97 0.25 -23.94
N ASN A 110 -31.52 0.05 -25.19
CA ASN A 110 -30.18 -0.52 -25.46
C ASN A 110 -29.07 0.41 -25.01
N ILE A 111 -29.19 1.74 -25.16
CA ILE A 111 -28.21 2.71 -24.65
C ILE A 111 -28.20 2.71 -23.11
N THR A 112 -29.37 2.58 -22.50
CA THR A 112 -29.50 2.47 -21.04
C THR A 112 -28.84 1.19 -20.52
N GLU A 113 -29.00 0.07 -21.26
CA GLU A 113 -28.30 -1.19 -20.94
C GLU A 113 -26.78 -1.04 -21.03
N LEU A 114 -26.27 -0.40 -22.12
CA LEU A 114 -24.84 -0.07 -22.25
C LEU A 114 -24.33 0.75 -21.06
N SER A 115 -25.09 1.78 -20.66
CA SER A 115 -24.77 2.58 -19.48
C SER A 115 -24.75 1.77 -18.19
N LYS A 116 -25.68 0.82 -18.05
CA LYS A 116 -25.76 -0.07 -16.88
C LYS A 116 -24.57 -1.01 -16.81
N ILE A 117 -24.13 -1.60 -17.94
CA ILE A 117 -22.94 -2.45 -18.00
C ILE A 117 -21.72 -1.68 -17.47
N ASN A 118 -21.48 -0.48 -17.97
CA ASN A 118 -20.36 0.36 -17.56
C ASN A 118 -20.43 0.77 -16.08
N ARG A 119 -21.61 1.14 -15.57
CA ARG A 119 -21.80 1.48 -14.15
C ARG A 119 -21.49 0.30 -13.24
N VAL A 120 -21.96 -0.90 -13.59
CA VAL A 120 -21.70 -2.12 -12.82
C VAL A 120 -20.21 -2.45 -12.84
N ALA A 121 -19.55 -2.32 -13.98
CA ALA A 121 -18.12 -2.52 -14.11
C ALA A 121 -17.32 -1.54 -13.23
N MET A 122 -17.69 -0.24 -13.25
CA MET A 122 -17.09 0.78 -12.38
C MET A 122 -17.28 0.47 -10.90
N GLU A 123 -18.48 0.06 -10.48
CA GLU A 123 -18.77 -0.31 -9.09
C GLU A 123 -17.91 -1.51 -8.65
N GLN A 124 -17.86 -2.55 -9.48
CA GLN A 124 -17.03 -3.73 -9.19
C GLN A 124 -15.54 -3.40 -9.13
N ALA A 125 -15.04 -2.56 -10.04
CA ALA A 125 -13.65 -2.10 -10.00
C ALA A 125 -13.37 -1.28 -8.73
N GLY A 126 -14.30 -0.41 -8.31
CA GLY A 126 -14.22 0.34 -7.06
C GLY A 126 -14.18 -0.57 -5.82
N LEU A 127 -15.04 -1.59 -5.76
CA LEU A 127 -15.04 -2.57 -4.67
C LEU A 127 -13.73 -3.38 -4.63
N ARG A 128 -13.20 -3.79 -5.78
CA ARG A 128 -11.91 -4.48 -5.87
C ARG A 128 -10.76 -3.59 -5.41
N ALA A 129 -10.73 -2.33 -5.86
CA ALA A 129 -9.74 -1.35 -5.42
C ALA A 129 -9.78 -1.14 -3.90
N LYS A 130 -10.97 -0.96 -3.32
CA LYS A 130 -11.17 -0.82 -1.87
C LYS A 130 -10.69 -2.06 -1.11
N LYS A 131 -10.97 -3.27 -1.61
CA LYS A 131 -10.49 -4.52 -1.00
C LYS A 131 -8.96 -4.61 -1.02
N ILE A 132 -8.33 -4.30 -2.16
CA ILE A 132 -6.86 -4.29 -2.30
C ILE A 132 -6.26 -3.25 -1.36
N GLN A 133 -6.83 -2.05 -1.28
CA GLN A 133 -6.39 -0.99 -0.38
C GLN A 133 -6.46 -1.43 1.08
N THR A 134 -7.58 -2.01 1.51
CA THR A 134 -7.76 -2.47 2.90
C THR A 134 -6.76 -3.57 3.25
N VAL A 135 -6.60 -4.57 2.39
CA VAL A 135 -5.62 -5.65 2.59
C VAL A 135 -4.20 -5.11 2.58
N GLY A 136 -3.89 -4.17 1.67
CA GLY A 136 -2.58 -3.52 1.58
C GLY A 136 -2.21 -2.77 2.86
N ILE A 137 -3.16 -2.04 3.45
CA ILE A 137 -2.96 -1.33 4.73
C ILE A 137 -2.56 -2.33 5.83
N TRP A 138 -3.28 -3.44 5.98
CA TRP A 138 -3.00 -4.42 7.01
C TRP A 138 -1.67 -5.14 6.82
N ILE A 139 -1.26 -5.41 5.57
CA ILE A 139 0.05 -5.97 5.23
C ILE A 139 1.20 -5.04 5.66
N ILE A 140 0.97 -3.73 5.72
CA ILE A 140 1.98 -2.75 6.18
C ILE A 140 1.90 -2.55 7.69
N VAL A 141 0.70 -2.37 8.24
CA VAL A 141 0.48 -2.00 9.65
C VAL A 141 0.94 -3.10 10.60
N PHE A 142 0.52 -4.35 10.39
CA PHE A 142 0.88 -5.44 11.30
C PHE A 142 2.39 -5.66 11.42
N PRO A 143 3.16 -5.83 10.34
CA PRO A 143 4.60 -5.99 10.46
C PRO A 143 5.29 -4.75 11.02
N SER A 144 4.79 -3.54 10.75
CA SER A 144 5.34 -2.32 11.33
C SER A 144 5.25 -2.32 12.86
N ILE A 145 4.11 -2.74 13.42
CA ILE A 145 3.94 -2.89 14.87
C ILE A 145 4.97 -3.89 15.43
N PHE A 146 5.18 -5.02 14.76
CA PHE A 146 6.19 -6.00 15.19
C PHE A 146 7.60 -5.43 15.17
N ILE A 147 7.96 -4.66 14.15
CA ILE A 147 9.26 -3.98 14.08
C ILE A 147 9.43 -3.01 15.25
N TRP A 148 8.41 -2.25 15.59
CA TRP A 148 8.42 -1.34 16.75
C TRP A 148 8.64 -2.08 18.07
N ILE A 149 7.94 -3.19 18.30
CA ILE A 149 8.09 -4.00 19.51
C ILE A 149 9.51 -4.57 19.59
N ILE A 150 10.04 -5.11 18.49
CA ILE A 150 11.41 -5.64 18.43
C ILE A 150 12.43 -4.50 18.69
N GLY A 151 12.25 -3.35 18.04
CA GLY A 151 13.12 -2.19 18.20
C GLY A 151 13.17 -1.68 19.64
N LEU A 152 12.03 -1.50 20.29
CA LEU A 152 11.93 -1.07 21.68
C LEU A 152 12.56 -2.10 22.66
N THR A 153 12.32 -3.40 22.41
CA THR A 153 12.91 -4.47 23.22
C THR A 153 14.44 -4.47 23.08
N LEU A 154 14.93 -4.24 21.88
CA LEU A 154 16.36 -4.17 21.59
C LEU A 154 17.03 -2.97 22.26
N LEU A 155 16.38 -1.81 22.21
CA LEU A 155 16.81 -0.58 22.91
C LEU A 155 16.88 -0.78 24.43
N ALA A 156 15.86 -1.38 25.02
CA ALA A 156 15.83 -1.68 26.45
C ALA A 156 16.96 -2.65 26.86
N ARG A 157 17.21 -3.69 26.04
CA ARG A 157 18.32 -4.62 26.25
C ARG A 157 19.69 -3.94 26.09
N LEU A 158 19.85 -3.10 25.07
CA LEU A 158 21.10 -2.37 24.84
C LEU A 158 21.43 -1.45 26.02
N LYS A 159 20.42 -0.69 26.50
CA LYS A 159 20.56 0.17 27.67
C LYS A 159 21.04 -0.62 28.91
N LYS A 160 20.41 -1.78 29.18
CA LYS A 160 20.71 -2.59 30.37
C LYS A 160 22.05 -3.33 30.26
N THR A 161 22.39 -3.83 29.08
CA THR A 161 23.51 -4.76 28.88
C THR A 161 24.82 -4.05 28.48
N PHE A 162 24.70 -2.80 27.98
CA PHE A 162 25.86 -2.06 27.47
C PHE A 162 26.01 -0.68 28.09
N ILE A 163 24.95 0.16 27.96
CA ILE A 163 25.07 1.56 28.38
C ILE A 163 25.32 1.66 29.87
N LYS A 164 24.48 1.04 30.70
CA LYS A 164 24.66 1.07 32.18
C LYS A 164 26.00 0.54 32.64
N PRO A 165 26.52 -0.62 32.19
CA PRO A 165 27.86 -1.06 32.58
C PRO A 165 28.99 -0.13 32.16
N ILE A 166 28.87 0.54 31.00
CA ILE A 166 29.89 1.52 30.59
C ILE A 166 29.81 2.78 31.44
N GLU A 167 28.61 3.27 31.79
CA GLU A 167 28.43 4.38 32.74
C GLU A 167 29.04 4.04 34.09
N GLU A 168 28.78 2.84 34.61
CA GLU A 168 29.34 2.36 35.90
C GLU A 168 30.85 2.25 35.86
N LEU A 169 31.45 1.78 34.75
CA LEU A 169 32.88 1.79 34.54
C LEU A 169 33.47 3.21 34.57
N ASN A 170 32.81 4.13 33.86
CA ASN A 170 33.23 5.53 33.86
C ASN A 170 33.16 6.16 35.24
N ASP A 171 32.10 5.87 36.02
CA ASP A 171 31.97 6.37 37.40
C ASP A 171 33.09 5.85 38.30
N VAL A 172 33.46 4.55 38.19
CA VAL A 172 34.58 3.98 38.94
C VAL A 172 35.90 4.68 38.61
N ILE A 173 36.16 4.96 37.33
CA ILE A 173 37.37 5.67 36.89
C ILE A 173 37.37 7.13 37.40
N CYS A 174 36.22 7.81 37.30
CA CYS A 174 36.09 9.19 37.82
C CYS A 174 36.31 9.27 39.34
N ASP A 175 35.73 8.35 40.12
CA ASP A 175 35.91 8.27 41.55
C ASP A 175 37.39 8.05 41.93
N TYR A 176 38.05 7.14 41.24
CA TYR A 176 39.47 6.88 41.43
C TYR A 176 40.31 8.14 41.15
N ASN A 177 40.06 8.85 40.08
CA ASN A 177 40.76 10.09 39.73
C ASN A 177 40.49 11.23 40.73
N SER A 178 39.35 11.21 41.40
CA SER A 178 38.99 12.20 42.45
C SER A 178 39.51 11.83 43.86
N GLY A 179 40.29 10.75 44.00
CA GLY A 179 40.90 10.30 45.24
C GLY A 179 40.12 9.23 46.02
N ASN A 180 38.96 8.81 45.53
CA ASN A 180 38.20 7.70 46.11
C ASN A 180 38.66 6.35 45.52
N CYS A 181 39.77 5.84 46.01
CA CYS A 181 40.40 4.64 45.47
C CYS A 181 39.73 3.31 45.91
N MET A 182 38.62 3.36 46.68
CA MET A 182 38.00 2.15 47.25
C MET A 182 36.92 1.55 46.33
N ARG A 183 36.35 2.32 45.39
CA ARG A 183 35.31 1.84 44.49
C ARG A 183 35.87 0.90 43.42
N ARG A 184 35.16 -0.22 43.20
CA ARG A 184 35.52 -1.23 42.20
C ARG A 184 34.33 -1.49 41.26
N CYS A 185 34.63 -1.96 40.07
CA CYS A 185 33.60 -2.46 39.16
C CYS A 185 32.94 -3.70 39.74
N PRO A 186 31.60 -3.87 39.58
CA PRO A 186 30.90 -5.01 40.15
C PRO A 186 31.33 -6.34 39.53
N SER A 187 31.25 -7.41 40.32
CA SER A 187 31.72 -8.75 39.94
C SER A 187 30.82 -9.45 38.93
N TYR A 188 29.70 -8.85 38.56
CA TYR A 188 28.74 -9.46 37.63
C TYR A 188 28.34 -8.49 36.52
N THR A 189 28.32 -9.01 35.30
CA THR A 189 27.78 -8.30 34.14
C THR A 189 26.97 -9.24 33.29
N TYR A 190 26.13 -8.65 32.42
CA TYR A 190 25.33 -9.42 31.48
C TYR A 190 26.13 -9.93 30.25
N SER A 191 27.41 -9.54 30.14
CA SER A 191 28.30 -9.89 29.03
C SER A 191 29.64 -10.37 29.52
N LYS A 192 30.11 -11.54 29.03
CA LYS A 192 31.46 -12.06 29.37
C LYS A 192 32.58 -11.13 28.91
N ASP A 193 32.36 -10.36 27.85
CA ASP A 193 33.35 -9.44 27.30
C ASP A 193 33.49 -8.21 28.22
N LEU A 194 32.37 -7.70 28.76
CA LEU A 194 32.37 -6.63 29.77
C LEU A 194 32.91 -7.10 31.10
N GLN A 195 32.66 -8.34 31.51
CA GLN A 195 33.23 -8.91 32.72
C GLN A 195 34.77 -8.89 32.67
N LYS A 196 35.36 -9.33 31.56
CA LYS A 196 36.81 -9.27 31.36
C LYS A 196 37.37 -7.86 31.45
N LEU A 197 36.61 -6.89 30.94
CA LEU A 197 37.00 -5.47 31.05
C LEU A 197 36.96 -5.00 32.49
N TYR A 198 35.93 -5.33 33.25
CA TYR A 198 35.79 -4.99 34.66
C TYR A 198 36.92 -5.62 35.50
N ASP A 199 37.18 -6.94 35.28
CA ASP A 199 38.26 -7.66 35.99
C ASP A 199 39.62 -7.05 35.65
N GLY A 200 39.84 -6.62 34.40
CA GLY A 200 41.04 -5.94 33.96
C GLY A 200 41.23 -4.58 34.63
N ILE A 201 40.19 -3.77 34.72
CA ILE A 201 40.21 -2.48 35.38
C ILE A 201 40.43 -2.65 36.90
N ASN A 202 39.68 -3.55 37.56
CA ASN A 202 39.85 -3.81 38.97
C ASN A 202 41.30 -4.22 39.32
N ARG A 203 41.93 -5.09 38.50
CA ARG A 203 43.33 -5.48 38.67
C ARG A 203 44.29 -4.29 38.57
N ILE A 204 44.10 -3.40 37.60
CA ILE A 204 44.91 -2.18 37.46
C ILE A 204 44.75 -1.26 38.68
N LEU A 205 43.54 -1.19 39.23
CA LEU A 205 43.26 -0.39 40.43
C LEU A 205 43.84 -1.00 41.74
N ASP A 206 44.07 -2.32 41.76
CA ASP A 206 44.64 -3.05 42.90
C ASP A 206 46.19 -3.07 42.90
N GLU A 207 46.81 -2.89 41.72
CA GLU A 207 48.27 -2.92 41.55
C GLU A 207 48.97 -1.57 41.91
N LYS A 208 48.20 -0.52 42.23
CA LYS A 208 48.70 0.76 42.67
C LYS A 208 48.36 1.04 44.12
#